data_558d40946e39d450b5a5c38d98f7e3d5
#
_entry.id   558d40946e39d450b5a5c38d98f7e3d5
#
_cell.length_a   1.000
_cell.length_b   1.000
_cell.length_c   1.000
_cell.angle_alpha   90.00
_cell.angle_beta   90.00
_cell.angle_gamma   90.00
#
_symmetry.space_group_name_H-M   'P 1'
#
loop_
_entity.id
_entity.type
_entity.pdbx_description
1 polymer ?
#
loop_
_entity_poly.entity_id
_entity_poly.type
_entity_poly.pdbx_seq_one_letter_code
_entity_poly.pdbx_strand_id
1 'polypeptide(L)'
;MAENEKQFESNIEAFLISPDGGYEKATDSGYTSSSGMALDIHTLVGFVKATQPIMWQRFEKQCNSDPYKKFYKCFEDAVQMDGLLSVMRHGFKHRGMDFKVCYFKPESTLNDVAVKRYEQNVCQCIRQWHYSEQNNNSVDMMLAINGIPAVSYTHLTLPTTSRV
;
A
#
# COMPACT_ATOMS: atom_id res chain seq x y z
N MET A 1 -27.37 9.29 13.22
CA MET A 1 -26.57 8.10 12.84
C MET A 1 -25.28 8.50 12.11
N ALA A 2 -25.33 9.38 11.11
CA ALA A 2 -24.12 9.83 10.36
C ALA A 2 -23.05 10.55 11.22
N GLU A 3 -23.40 11.22 12.32
CA GLU A 3 -22.43 11.82 13.23
C GLU A 3 -21.63 10.78 14.03
N ASN A 4 -22.28 9.67 14.42
CA ASN A 4 -21.60 8.58 15.14
C ASN A 4 -20.59 7.83 14.26
N GLU A 5 -20.88 7.66 12.97
CA GLU A 5 -19.99 7.00 12.02
C GLU A 5 -18.72 7.84 11.77
N LYS A 6 -18.89 9.12 11.46
CA LYS A 6 -17.75 10.02 11.26
C LYS A 6 -16.87 10.15 12.49
N GLN A 7 -17.49 10.12 13.68
CA GLN A 7 -16.75 10.16 14.94
C GLN A 7 -15.97 8.86 15.16
N PHE A 8 -16.59 7.72 14.85
CA PHE A 8 -15.96 6.41 14.94
C PHE A 8 -14.74 6.29 14.01
N GLU A 9 -14.89 6.66 12.73
CA GLU A 9 -13.79 6.71 11.77
C GLU A 9 -12.67 7.66 12.22
N SER A 10 -13.04 8.82 12.77
CA SER A 10 -12.07 9.79 13.28
C SER A 10 -11.29 9.24 14.47
N ASN A 11 -11.94 8.49 15.34
CA ASN A 11 -11.29 7.85 16.49
C ASN A 11 -10.32 6.75 16.04
N ILE A 12 -10.70 5.93 15.03
CA ILE A 12 -9.82 4.91 14.46
C ILE A 12 -8.61 5.58 13.79
N GLU A 13 -8.83 6.60 12.96
CA GLU A 13 -7.75 7.34 12.32
C GLU A 13 -6.79 7.92 13.37
N ALA A 14 -7.33 8.59 14.40
CA ALA A 14 -6.53 9.19 15.47
C ALA A 14 -5.66 8.15 16.21
N PHE A 15 -6.19 6.95 16.45
CA PHE A 15 -5.41 5.86 17.04
C PHE A 15 -4.32 5.37 16.08
N LEU A 16 -4.66 5.12 14.82
CA LEU A 16 -3.71 4.59 13.83
C LEU A 16 -2.54 5.54 13.59
N ILE A 17 -2.78 6.86 13.53
CA ILE A 17 -1.72 7.85 13.31
C ILE A 17 -0.99 8.26 14.62
N SER A 18 -1.41 7.73 15.76
CA SER A 18 -0.70 7.94 17.02
C SER A 18 0.63 7.18 17.03
N PRO A 19 1.56 7.50 17.94
CA PRO A 19 2.81 6.75 18.11
C PRO A 19 2.60 5.25 18.37
N ASP A 20 1.49 4.89 19.03
CA ASP A 20 1.15 3.48 19.30
C ASP A 20 0.60 2.74 18.07
N GLY A 21 -0.07 3.46 17.18
CA GLY A 21 -0.61 2.90 15.93
C GLY A 21 0.45 2.77 14.83
N GLY A 22 1.37 3.72 14.74
CA GLY A 22 2.50 3.67 13.84
C GLY A 22 2.19 3.85 12.36
N TYR A 23 0.99 4.38 12.03
CA TYR A 23 0.59 4.70 10.65
C TYR A 23 0.82 6.18 10.36
N GLU A 24 1.14 6.46 9.10
CA GLU A 24 1.18 7.82 8.57
C GLU A 24 -0.15 8.16 7.89
N LYS A 25 -0.62 9.39 8.07
CA LYS A 25 -1.77 9.88 7.32
C LYS A 25 -1.37 10.18 5.88
N ALA A 26 -2.12 9.63 4.93
CA ALA A 26 -1.93 9.89 3.51
C ALA A 26 -3.24 10.31 2.83
N THR A 27 -3.13 10.82 1.60
CA THR A 27 -4.25 11.22 0.76
C THR A 27 -4.45 10.23 -0.37
N ASP A 28 -5.63 10.21 -0.96
CA ASP A 28 -5.98 9.33 -2.08
C ASP A 28 -5.26 9.66 -3.39
N SER A 29 -4.71 10.88 -3.52
CA SER A 29 -4.10 11.36 -4.78
C SER A 29 -2.94 10.52 -5.29
N GLY A 30 -2.19 9.85 -4.41
CA GLY A 30 -1.12 8.93 -4.79
C GLY A 30 -1.60 7.57 -5.30
N TYR A 31 -2.86 7.22 -5.02
CA TYR A 31 -3.44 5.89 -5.26
C TYR A 31 -4.46 5.86 -6.40
N THR A 32 -4.65 6.97 -7.11
CA THR A 32 -5.55 7.02 -8.26
C THR A 32 -4.93 6.29 -9.43
N SER A 33 -5.70 5.39 -10.04
CA SER A 33 -5.32 4.70 -11.24
C SER A 33 -6.38 4.88 -12.31
N SER A 34 -6.02 5.53 -13.39
CA SER A 34 -6.87 5.65 -14.59
C SER A 34 -6.94 4.33 -15.38
N SER A 35 -5.99 3.44 -15.21
CA SER A 35 -5.95 2.15 -15.91
C SER A 35 -4.95 1.20 -15.24
N GLY A 36 -5.41 0.39 -14.29
CA GLY A 36 -4.55 -0.59 -13.65
C GLY A 36 -4.81 -0.71 -12.14
N MET A 37 -3.84 -1.23 -11.42
CA MET A 37 -3.94 -1.41 -9.98
C MET A 37 -3.69 -0.08 -9.26
N ALA A 38 -4.55 0.27 -8.32
CA ALA A 38 -4.34 1.39 -7.43
C ALA A 38 -3.06 1.15 -6.60
N LEU A 39 -2.07 2.01 -6.78
CA LEU A 39 -0.74 1.86 -6.19
C LEU A 39 -0.05 3.22 -6.11
N ASP A 40 0.41 3.62 -4.93
CA ASP A 40 1.33 4.75 -4.82
C ASP A 40 2.75 4.30 -5.18
N ILE A 41 3.07 4.43 -6.46
CA ILE A 41 4.36 4.02 -7.00
C ILE A 41 5.54 4.80 -6.39
N HIS A 42 5.32 6.05 -5.98
CA HIS A 42 6.37 6.87 -5.40
C HIS A 42 6.78 6.36 -4.02
N THR A 43 5.80 6.02 -3.19
CA THR A 43 6.04 5.41 -1.88
C THR A 43 6.70 4.02 -2.03
N LEU A 44 6.21 3.19 -2.97
CA LEU A 44 6.80 1.86 -3.22
C LEU A 44 8.26 1.96 -3.69
N VAL A 45 8.54 2.82 -4.66
CA VAL A 45 9.91 3.03 -5.15
C VAL A 45 10.80 3.65 -4.07
N GLY A 46 10.26 4.55 -3.26
CA GLY A 46 10.97 5.11 -2.10
C GLY A 46 11.44 4.01 -1.14
N PHE A 47 10.54 3.08 -0.79
CA PHE A 47 10.85 1.92 0.03
C PHE A 47 11.92 1.01 -0.62
N VAL A 48 11.79 0.70 -1.91
CA VAL A 48 12.77 -0.12 -2.63
C VAL A 48 14.15 0.55 -2.69
N LYS A 49 14.21 1.86 -2.91
CA LYS A 49 15.46 2.63 -2.89
C LYS A 49 16.14 2.60 -1.51
N ALA A 50 15.35 2.73 -0.46
CA ALA A 50 15.86 2.72 0.92
C ALA A 50 16.37 1.34 1.34
N THR A 51 15.67 0.28 0.98
CA THR A 51 15.98 -1.09 1.43
C THR A 51 16.88 -1.87 0.47
N GLN A 52 16.86 -1.55 -0.83
CA GLN A 52 17.53 -2.30 -1.90
C GLN A 52 18.22 -1.39 -2.92
N PRO A 53 19.08 -0.44 -2.48
CA PRO A 53 19.64 0.60 -3.35
C PRO A 53 20.43 0.03 -4.53
N ILE A 54 21.18 -1.06 -4.33
CA ILE A 54 21.98 -1.71 -5.38
C ILE A 54 21.08 -2.27 -6.48
N MET A 55 19.96 -2.94 -6.10
CA MET A 55 19.03 -3.51 -7.05
C MET A 55 18.31 -2.42 -7.85
N TRP A 56 17.92 -1.33 -7.16
CA TRP A 56 17.32 -0.18 -7.83
C TRP A 56 18.26 0.48 -8.84
N GLN A 57 19.50 0.72 -8.49
CA GLN A 57 20.50 1.30 -9.41
C GLN A 57 20.73 0.43 -10.64
N ARG A 58 20.76 -0.90 -10.47
CA ARG A 58 20.86 -1.84 -11.59
C ARG A 58 19.64 -1.79 -12.49
N PHE A 59 18.45 -1.74 -11.90
CA PHE A 59 17.20 -1.62 -12.62
C PHE A 59 17.14 -0.31 -13.43
N GLU A 60 17.46 0.81 -12.79
CA GLU A 60 17.46 2.15 -13.39
C GLU A 60 18.40 2.22 -14.60
N LYS A 61 19.59 1.64 -14.51
CA LYS A 61 20.54 1.55 -15.64
C LYS A 61 20.04 0.70 -16.80
N GLN A 62 19.16 -0.26 -16.55
CA GLN A 62 18.56 -1.09 -17.60
C GLN A 62 17.29 -0.48 -18.21
N CYS A 63 16.80 0.61 -17.64
CA CYS A 63 15.65 1.31 -18.14
C CYS A 63 16.04 2.35 -19.18
N ASN A 64 15.51 2.22 -20.40
CA ASN A 64 15.66 3.23 -21.47
C ASN A 64 14.57 4.30 -21.41
N SER A 65 13.68 4.24 -20.42
CA SER A 65 12.51 5.10 -20.26
C SER A 65 12.30 5.38 -18.77
N ASP A 66 11.17 6.02 -18.42
CA ASP A 66 10.79 6.29 -17.03
C ASP A 66 10.85 5.02 -16.16
N PRO A 67 11.77 4.94 -15.19
CA PRO A 67 11.96 3.76 -14.36
C PRO A 67 10.76 3.51 -13.44
N TYR A 68 10.02 4.54 -13.03
CA TYR A 68 8.83 4.40 -12.20
C TYR A 68 7.71 3.68 -12.93
N LYS A 69 7.41 4.11 -14.16
CA LYS A 69 6.40 3.46 -15.03
C LYS A 69 6.77 2.01 -15.32
N LYS A 70 8.06 1.77 -15.58
CA LYS A 70 8.54 0.41 -15.86
C LYS A 70 8.46 -0.48 -14.62
N PHE A 71 8.81 0.04 -13.45
CA PHE A 71 8.71 -0.70 -12.19
C PHE A 71 7.26 -1.02 -11.85
N TYR A 72 6.36 -0.04 -12.01
CA TYR A 72 4.92 -0.25 -11.88
C TYR A 72 4.44 -1.42 -12.74
N LYS A 73 4.81 -1.42 -14.02
CA LYS A 73 4.40 -2.50 -14.94
C LYS A 73 4.97 -3.86 -14.52
N CYS A 74 6.24 -3.92 -14.12
CA CYS A 74 6.84 -5.17 -13.63
C CYS A 74 6.13 -5.70 -12.38
N PHE A 75 5.77 -4.79 -11.45
CA PHE A 75 5.01 -5.13 -10.26
C PHE A 75 3.59 -5.61 -10.60
N GLU A 76 2.88 -4.88 -11.47
CA GLU A 76 1.54 -5.25 -11.94
C GLU A 76 1.54 -6.63 -12.60
N ASP A 77 2.48 -6.90 -13.51
CA ASP A 77 2.63 -8.20 -14.18
C ASP A 77 2.88 -9.33 -13.16
N ALA A 78 3.74 -9.08 -12.15
CA ALA A 78 4.00 -10.03 -11.09
C ALA A 78 2.75 -10.33 -10.25
N VAL A 79 1.98 -9.29 -9.91
CA VAL A 79 0.72 -9.45 -9.16
C VAL A 79 -0.33 -10.20 -9.98
N GLN A 80 -0.40 -9.98 -11.29
CA GLN A 80 -1.29 -10.73 -12.17
C GLN A 80 -0.92 -12.21 -12.27
N MET A 81 0.38 -12.53 -12.25
CA MET A 81 0.87 -13.91 -12.33
C MET A 81 0.76 -14.67 -11.00
N ASP A 82 1.22 -14.08 -9.92
CA ASP A 82 1.44 -14.78 -8.65
C ASP A 82 0.44 -14.38 -7.56
N GLY A 83 -0.33 -13.32 -7.78
CA GLY A 83 -1.23 -12.72 -6.82
C GLY A 83 -0.53 -11.77 -5.85
N LEU A 84 -1.27 -10.75 -5.39
CA LEU A 84 -0.73 -9.68 -4.54
C LEU A 84 -0.09 -10.22 -3.25
N LEU A 85 -0.77 -11.14 -2.56
CA LEU A 85 -0.28 -11.68 -1.30
C LEU A 85 1.04 -12.45 -1.45
N SER A 86 1.19 -13.19 -2.57
CA SER A 86 2.43 -13.90 -2.89
C SER A 86 3.56 -12.91 -3.16
N VAL A 87 3.31 -11.88 -3.95
CA VAL A 87 4.29 -10.81 -4.23
C VAL A 87 4.70 -10.06 -2.96
N MET A 88 3.77 -9.79 -2.05
CA MET A 88 4.09 -9.18 -0.76
C MET A 88 4.98 -10.07 0.10
N ARG A 89 4.72 -11.38 0.13
CA ARG A 89 5.49 -12.35 0.95
C ARG A 89 6.86 -12.65 0.36
N HIS A 90 6.92 -12.86 -0.94
CA HIS A 90 8.12 -13.40 -1.58
C HIS A 90 8.87 -12.38 -2.43
N GLY A 91 8.23 -11.23 -2.72
CA GLY A 91 8.74 -10.28 -3.71
C GLY A 91 8.50 -10.78 -5.14
N PHE A 92 9.17 -10.14 -6.09
CA PHE A 92 9.11 -10.54 -7.50
C PHE A 92 10.49 -10.44 -8.17
N LYS A 93 10.64 -11.15 -9.27
CA LYS A 93 11.89 -11.19 -10.04
C LYS A 93 11.72 -10.47 -11.37
N HIS A 94 12.68 -9.65 -11.72
CA HIS A 94 12.76 -9.05 -13.04
C HIS A 94 14.19 -9.10 -13.57
N ARG A 95 14.43 -9.81 -14.68
CA ARG A 95 15.74 -9.96 -15.35
C ARG A 95 16.90 -10.27 -14.39
N GLY A 96 16.68 -11.24 -13.49
CA GLY A 96 17.69 -11.66 -12.51
C GLY A 96 17.89 -10.72 -11.33
N MET A 97 17.01 -9.73 -11.16
CA MET A 97 16.93 -8.87 -9.98
C MET A 97 15.75 -9.29 -9.12
N ASP A 98 16.00 -9.49 -7.83
CA ASP A 98 14.97 -9.80 -6.85
C ASP A 98 14.55 -8.52 -6.12
N PHE A 99 13.24 -8.22 -6.14
CA PHE A 99 12.66 -7.08 -5.45
C PHE A 99 11.73 -7.52 -4.33
N LYS A 100 11.98 -7.02 -3.13
CA LYS A 100 11.06 -7.13 -2.00
C LYS A 100 10.23 -5.86 -1.92
N VAL A 101 8.92 -6.00 -1.74
CA VAL A 101 7.97 -4.89 -1.67
C VAL A 101 7.50 -4.58 -0.25
N CYS A 102 7.72 -5.50 0.67
CA CYS A 102 7.61 -5.29 2.11
C CYS A 102 8.42 -6.34 2.88
N TYR A 103 8.68 -6.07 4.15
CA TYR A 103 9.31 -7.00 5.07
C TYR A 103 8.37 -7.34 6.21
N PHE A 104 8.16 -8.62 6.47
CA PHE A 104 7.37 -9.09 7.58
C PHE A 104 8.18 -9.05 8.88
N LYS A 105 7.48 -8.99 10.01
CA LYS A 105 8.12 -9.00 11.31
C LYS A 105 8.98 -10.26 11.46
N PRO A 106 10.27 -10.12 11.77
CA PRO A 106 11.13 -11.28 11.97
C PRO A 106 10.71 -12.05 13.23
N GLU A 107 10.85 -13.37 13.22
CA GLU A 107 10.55 -14.24 14.35
C GLU A 107 11.51 -13.99 15.55
N SER A 108 12.73 -13.54 15.24
CA SER A 108 13.75 -13.25 16.24
C SER A 108 14.29 -11.85 16.09
N THR A 109 14.46 -11.15 17.20
CA THR A 109 15.08 -9.83 17.27
C THR A 109 16.62 -9.88 17.24
N LEU A 110 17.22 -11.08 17.21
CA LEU A 110 18.67 -11.25 17.17
C LEU A 110 19.31 -10.85 15.83
N ASN A 111 18.50 -10.72 14.78
CA ASN A 111 18.96 -10.27 13.48
C ASN A 111 18.62 -8.78 13.28
N ASP A 112 19.50 -7.90 13.69
CA ASP A 112 19.34 -6.46 13.59
C ASP A 112 19.04 -5.97 12.16
N VAL A 113 19.57 -6.65 11.14
CA VAL A 113 19.31 -6.28 9.73
C VAL A 113 17.86 -6.56 9.37
N ALA A 114 17.31 -7.69 9.79
CA ALA A 114 15.92 -8.05 9.52
C ALA A 114 14.96 -7.11 10.27
N VAL A 115 15.28 -6.76 11.53
CA VAL A 115 14.50 -5.79 12.32
C VAL A 115 14.49 -4.42 11.65
N LYS A 116 15.66 -3.89 11.28
CA LYS A 116 15.77 -2.59 10.59
C LYS A 116 15.00 -2.55 9.26
N ARG A 117 15.04 -3.65 8.49
CA ARG A 117 14.26 -3.72 7.24
C ARG A 117 12.76 -3.73 7.49
N TYR A 118 12.31 -4.43 8.53
CA TYR A 118 10.91 -4.42 8.93
C TYR A 118 10.45 -3.01 9.36
N GLU A 119 11.26 -2.30 10.13
CA GLU A 119 10.99 -0.94 10.59
C GLU A 119 10.97 0.10 9.45
N GLN A 120 11.54 -0.21 8.29
CA GLN A 120 11.50 0.64 7.11
C GLN A 120 10.19 0.55 6.32
N ASN A 121 9.28 -0.38 6.68
CA ASN A 121 7.95 -0.37 6.08
C ASN A 121 7.21 0.92 6.43
N VAL A 122 6.56 1.49 5.42
CA VAL A 122 5.69 2.66 5.57
C VAL A 122 4.25 2.19 5.59
N CYS A 123 3.60 2.29 6.74
CA CYS A 123 2.19 1.99 6.90
C CYS A 123 1.38 3.28 6.79
N GLN A 124 0.38 3.32 5.93
CA GLN A 124 -0.41 4.52 5.64
C GLN A 124 -1.89 4.27 5.87
N CYS A 125 -2.56 5.29 6.41
CA CYS A 125 -4.01 5.33 6.58
C CYS A 125 -4.59 6.44 5.70
N ILE A 126 -5.52 6.09 4.83
CA ILE A 126 -6.19 6.99 3.90
C ILE A 126 -7.69 6.95 4.20
N ARG A 127 -8.31 8.12 4.41
CA ARG A 127 -9.76 8.24 4.58
C ARG A 127 -10.41 8.62 3.27
N GLN A 128 -11.66 8.16 3.10
CA GLN A 128 -12.50 8.47 1.94
C GLN A 128 -11.76 8.24 0.62
N TRP A 129 -11.19 7.04 0.47
CA TRP A 129 -10.43 6.68 -0.71
C TRP A 129 -11.33 6.41 -1.90
N HIS A 130 -11.18 7.23 -2.96
CA HIS A 130 -11.87 7.07 -4.23
C HIS A 130 -11.06 6.12 -5.12
N TYR A 131 -11.55 4.90 -5.26
CA TYR A 131 -10.84 3.84 -6.01
C TYR A 131 -11.13 3.85 -7.51
N SER A 132 -12.05 4.68 -7.98
CA SER A 132 -12.45 4.76 -9.39
C SER A 132 -12.66 6.21 -9.81
N GLU A 133 -12.09 6.58 -10.94
CA GLU A 133 -12.35 7.87 -11.60
C GLU A 133 -13.69 7.90 -12.35
N GLN A 134 -14.29 6.71 -12.62
CA GLN A 134 -15.53 6.59 -13.41
C GLN A 134 -16.80 6.76 -12.56
N ASN A 135 -16.70 6.59 -11.28
CA ASN A 135 -17.80 6.77 -10.33
C ASN A 135 -17.29 7.39 -9.04
N ASN A 136 -18.19 8.03 -8.31
CA ASN A 136 -17.86 8.70 -7.04
C ASN A 136 -17.87 7.75 -5.84
N ASN A 137 -17.62 6.46 -6.08
CA ASN A 137 -17.58 5.46 -5.02
C ASN A 137 -16.28 5.58 -4.24
N SER A 138 -16.39 5.63 -2.93
CA SER A 138 -15.26 5.65 -2.01
C SER A 138 -15.41 4.55 -0.95
N VAL A 139 -14.30 4.12 -0.41
CA VAL A 139 -14.26 3.37 0.85
C VAL A 139 -13.92 4.33 1.98
N ASP A 140 -14.49 4.09 3.16
CA ASP A 140 -14.36 5.00 4.30
C ASP A 140 -12.93 5.09 4.79
N MET A 141 -12.23 3.96 4.78
CA MET A 141 -10.82 3.89 5.18
C MET A 141 -10.08 2.81 4.38
N MET A 142 -8.86 3.13 3.98
CA MET A 142 -7.93 2.22 3.35
C MET A 142 -6.60 2.24 4.09
N LEU A 143 -6.06 1.07 4.35
CA LEU A 143 -4.72 0.90 4.91
C LEU A 143 -3.79 0.38 3.81
N ALA A 144 -2.63 1.01 3.70
CA ALA A 144 -1.61 0.65 2.74
C ALA A 144 -0.27 0.36 3.42
N ILE A 145 0.52 -0.49 2.79
CA ILE A 145 1.89 -0.80 3.18
C ILE A 145 2.79 -0.51 1.99
N ASN A 146 3.75 0.39 2.18
CA ASN A 146 4.70 0.80 1.14
C ASN A 146 4.01 1.26 -0.16
N GLY A 147 2.87 1.94 -0.05
CA GLY A 147 2.09 2.38 -1.20
C GLY A 147 1.19 1.30 -1.82
N ILE A 148 1.14 0.09 -1.25
CA ILE A 148 0.30 -1.02 -1.72
C ILE A 148 -0.96 -1.07 -0.87
N PRO A 149 -2.19 -0.88 -1.42
CA PRO A 149 -3.43 -1.08 -0.71
C PRO A 149 -3.55 -2.51 -0.17
N ALA A 150 -3.73 -2.65 1.14
CA ALA A 150 -3.76 -3.95 1.81
C ALA A 150 -5.13 -4.26 2.43
N VAL A 151 -5.78 -3.26 3.03
CA VAL A 151 -7.07 -3.41 3.71
C VAL A 151 -7.96 -2.22 3.35
N SER A 152 -9.22 -2.49 3.03
CA SER A 152 -10.25 -1.48 2.89
C SER A 152 -11.39 -1.73 3.88
N TYR A 153 -11.93 -0.68 4.43
CA TYR A 153 -13.08 -0.69 5.32
C TYR A 153 -14.18 0.21 4.77
N THR A 154 -15.38 -0.33 4.68
CA THR A 154 -16.59 0.42 4.30
C THR A 154 -17.69 0.06 5.28
N HIS A 155 -18.33 1.05 5.87
CA HIS A 155 -19.50 0.84 6.70
C HIS A 155 -20.71 0.61 5.80
N LEU A 156 -21.21 -0.63 5.77
CA LEU A 156 -22.46 -0.97 5.10
C LEU A 156 -23.62 -0.61 6.04
N THR A 157 -24.32 0.49 5.76
CA THR A 157 -25.65 0.69 6.33
C THR A 157 -26.58 -0.36 5.74
N LEU A 158 -26.98 -1.34 6.55
CA LEU A 158 -28.05 -2.25 6.17
C LEU A 158 -29.29 -1.40 5.86
N PRO A 159 -29.96 -1.58 4.70
CA PRO A 159 -31.19 -0.90 4.43
C PRO A 159 -32.19 -1.31 5.52
N THR A 160 -32.58 -0.37 6.36
CA THR A 160 -33.70 -0.54 7.26
C THR A 160 -34.96 -0.66 6.40
N THR A 161 -35.35 -1.87 6.06
CA THR A 161 -36.69 -2.14 5.55
C THR A 161 -37.65 -1.82 6.66
N SER A 162 -38.14 -0.59 6.68
CA SER A 162 -39.35 -0.26 7.44
C SER A 162 -40.49 -1.04 6.78
N ARG A 163 -40.86 -2.18 7.37
CA ARG A 163 -42.17 -2.78 7.10
C ARG A 163 -43.20 -1.87 7.72
N VAL A 164 -43.99 -1.22 6.88
CA VAL A 164 -45.31 -0.67 7.22
C VAL A 164 -46.28 -1.83 7.34
#